data_fc2c71da6e2fbc02fa65296398ff3263
#
_entry.id   fc2c71da6e2fbc02fa65296398ff3263
#
_cell.length_a   1.000
_cell.length_b   1.000
_cell.length_c   1.000
_cell.angle_alpha   90.00
_cell.angle_beta   90.00
_cell.angle_gamma   90.00
#
_symmetry.space_group_name_H-M   'P 1'
#
loop_
_entity.id
_entity.type
_entity.pdbx_description
1 polymer ?
#
loop_
_entity_poly.entity_id
_entity_poly.type
_entity_poly.pdbx_seq_one_letter_code
_entity_poly.pdbx_strand_id
1 'polypeptide(L)'
;TTGLSVSFTLLTHTNLLLSGLIGGLPKGSRSLNLTFGFFAAYYYNRGHQWGEGVIINYKYDAFPEGTAVLDVERGQLGDISPFFWQTDTSICRKSWCHIKDHDYKSPKHIIRQLVDIVSKNGCLLLNVAPRADGTIPEEQQEILLKIGNWLSRYGEAIYGTRPWVSYKEGPTDFPAGSFVDGQEIEFTSRDIRFTQKGDYLYAIFMNSPEENQLVIESLGADKPYSQGIKGVELLPQGEKLNWRKEREGLFVELKRKPDDKIFALKLKIE
;
A
#
# COMPACT_ATOMS: atom_id res chain seq x y z
N THR A 1 11.80 -13.28 -3.26
CA THR A 1 11.64 -13.08 -1.80
C THR A 1 11.28 -11.65 -1.53
N THR A 2 9.97 -11.34 -1.60
CA THR A 2 9.42 -10.05 -1.20
C THR A 2 9.16 -10.09 0.30
N GLY A 3 10.21 -9.84 1.08
CA GLY A 3 10.07 -9.63 2.51
C GLY A 3 9.54 -8.23 2.80
N LEU A 4 8.58 -8.12 3.70
CA LEU A 4 8.30 -6.88 4.40
C LEU A 4 9.57 -6.57 5.20
N SER A 5 10.46 -5.74 4.66
CA SER A 5 11.53 -5.21 5.46
C SER A 5 10.93 -4.10 6.31
N VAL A 6 10.70 -4.37 7.58
CA VAL A 6 10.61 -3.32 8.58
C VAL A 6 12.02 -2.77 8.71
N SER A 7 12.41 -1.90 7.79
CA SER A 7 13.69 -1.22 7.88
C SER A 7 13.57 -0.18 8.96
N PHE A 8 14.21 -0.43 10.09
CA PHE A 8 14.60 0.64 10.99
C PHE A 8 15.64 1.47 10.26
N THR A 9 15.22 2.47 9.53
CA THR A 9 16.14 3.43 8.94
C THR A 9 16.67 4.27 10.08
N LEU A 10 17.84 3.88 10.61
CA LEU A 10 18.73 4.86 11.20
C LEU A 10 19.01 5.85 10.07
N LEU A 11 18.48 7.07 10.20
CA LEU A 11 18.81 8.19 9.34
C LEU A 11 20.33 8.44 9.51
N THR A 12 21.11 7.75 8.71
CA THR A 12 22.52 8.08 8.58
C THR A 12 22.61 9.44 7.89
N HIS A 13 23.51 10.29 8.36
CA HIS A 13 23.75 11.67 7.91
C HIS A 13 23.87 11.88 6.40
N THR A 14 24.02 10.82 5.61
CA THR A 14 24.13 10.86 4.15
C THR A 14 22.81 11.24 3.43
N ASN A 15 21.65 10.89 3.96
CA ASN A 15 20.37 11.30 3.38
C ASN A 15 20.06 12.79 3.64
N LEU A 16 20.56 13.35 4.74
CA LEU A 16 20.37 14.76 5.07
C LEU A 16 21.19 15.68 4.15
N LEU A 17 22.35 15.23 3.69
CA LEU A 17 23.21 16.02 2.80
C LEU A 17 22.67 16.11 1.37
N LEU A 18 22.01 15.07 0.85
CA LEU A 18 21.39 15.12 -0.47
C LEU A 18 20.12 15.98 -0.49
N SER A 19 19.28 15.90 0.54
CA SER A 19 18.07 16.72 0.62
C SER A 19 18.38 18.21 0.86
N GLY A 20 19.45 18.51 1.60
CA GLY A 20 19.92 19.89 1.83
C GLY A 20 20.55 20.55 0.59
N LEU A 21 21.17 19.77 -0.28
CA LEU A 21 21.72 20.29 -1.55
C LEU A 21 20.65 20.58 -2.61
N ILE A 22 19.52 19.87 -2.56
CA ILE A 22 18.46 19.98 -3.56
C ILE A 22 17.56 21.20 -3.32
N GLY A 23 17.40 21.63 -2.06
CA GLY A 23 16.50 22.73 -1.69
C GLY A 23 16.89 24.13 -2.20
N GLY A 24 18.10 24.31 -2.74
CA GLY A 24 18.61 25.60 -3.19
C GLY A 24 18.79 25.77 -4.71
N LEU A 25 18.49 24.75 -5.51
CA LEU A 25 18.78 24.80 -6.96
C LEU A 25 17.52 25.10 -7.79
N PRO A 26 17.60 25.91 -8.82
CA PRO A 26 16.44 26.27 -9.67
C PRO A 26 15.88 25.01 -10.34
N LYS A 27 14.55 24.84 -10.28
CA LYS A 27 13.83 23.79 -10.97
C LYS A 27 14.15 23.83 -12.47
N GLY A 28 14.66 22.74 -13.03
CA GLY A 28 14.78 22.56 -14.47
C GLY A 28 16.18 22.73 -15.09
N SER A 29 17.28 22.72 -14.34
CA SER A 29 18.60 22.76 -14.97
C SER A 29 18.96 21.37 -15.56
N ARG A 30 19.22 21.32 -16.88
CA ARG A 30 19.69 20.10 -17.59
C ARG A 30 20.96 19.49 -16.96
N SER A 31 21.78 20.29 -16.28
CA SER A 31 23.01 19.84 -15.65
C SER A 31 22.76 18.97 -14.41
N LEU A 32 21.71 19.24 -13.64
CA LEU A 32 21.29 18.43 -12.49
C LEU A 32 20.85 17.03 -12.89
N ASN A 33 20.03 16.93 -13.94
CA ASN A 33 19.55 15.64 -14.45
C ASN A 33 20.70 14.76 -14.94
N LEU A 34 21.77 15.35 -15.53
CA LEU A 34 22.96 14.62 -15.92
C LEU A 34 23.75 14.11 -14.71
N THR A 35 23.93 14.93 -13.68
CA THR A 35 24.66 14.53 -12.47
C THR A 35 23.97 13.40 -11.73
N PHE A 36 22.65 13.47 -11.56
CA PHE A 36 21.87 12.38 -10.95
C PHE A 36 21.88 11.12 -11.82
N GLY A 37 21.83 11.26 -13.14
CA GLY A 37 21.94 10.14 -14.07
C GLY A 37 23.29 9.41 -13.94
N PHE A 38 24.41 10.13 -13.85
CA PHE A 38 25.73 9.55 -13.64
C PHE A 38 25.84 8.86 -12.26
N PHE A 39 25.29 9.48 -11.20
CA PHE A 39 25.26 8.88 -9.88
C PHE A 39 24.46 7.56 -9.88
N ALA A 40 23.27 7.57 -10.44
CA ALA A 40 22.43 6.37 -10.55
C ALA A 40 23.15 5.26 -11.34
N ALA A 41 23.72 5.60 -12.49
CA ALA A 41 24.49 4.64 -13.31
C ALA A 41 25.66 4.03 -12.54
N TYR A 42 26.43 4.88 -11.82
CA TYR A 42 27.52 4.40 -10.99
C TYR A 42 27.02 3.46 -9.89
N TYR A 43 25.97 3.83 -9.17
CA TYR A 43 25.45 3.06 -8.04
C TYR A 43 24.86 1.71 -8.50
N TYR A 44 24.08 1.70 -9.57
CA TYR A 44 23.53 0.46 -10.13
C TYR A 44 24.63 -0.46 -10.69
N ASN A 45 25.63 0.09 -11.37
CA ASN A 45 26.78 -0.68 -11.84
C ASN A 45 27.59 -1.29 -10.69
N ARG A 46 27.72 -0.56 -9.56
CA ARG A 46 28.37 -1.10 -8.36
C ARG A 46 27.53 -2.21 -7.72
N GLY A 47 26.20 -2.04 -7.64
CA GLY A 47 25.30 -3.10 -7.18
C GLY A 47 25.45 -4.38 -8.01
N HIS A 48 25.50 -4.23 -9.33
CA HIS A 48 25.75 -5.38 -10.23
C HIS A 48 27.10 -6.05 -9.95
N GLN A 49 28.17 -5.28 -9.74
CA GLN A 49 29.50 -5.81 -9.40
C GLN A 49 29.52 -6.53 -8.05
N TRP A 50 28.72 -6.07 -7.08
CA TRP A 50 28.61 -6.71 -5.77
C TRP A 50 27.73 -7.97 -5.78
N GLY A 51 27.03 -8.23 -6.89
CA GLY A 51 26.05 -9.33 -6.98
C GLY A 51 24.79 -9.11 -6.16
N GLU A 52 24.50 -7.88 -5.78
CA GLU A 52 23.35 -7.49 -4.96
C GLU A 52 22.46 -6.50 -5.71
N GLY A 53 21.14 -6.59 -5.46
CA GLY A 53 20.19 -5.59 -5.91
C GLY A 53 20.30 -4.33 -5.07
N VAL A 54 20.47 -3.17 -5.72
CA VAL A 54 20.46 -1.85 -5.06
C VAL A 54 19.33 -1.01 -5.56
N ILE A 55 18.78 -0.14 -4.71
CA ILE A 55 17.63 0.70 -5.00
C ILE A 55 17.96 2.15 -4.62
N ILE A 56 17.53 3.08 -5.45
CA ILE A 56 17.51 4.51 -5.17
C ILE A 56 16.05 4.91 -4.98
N ASN A 57 15.73 5.53 -3.86
CA ASN A 57 14.44 6.19 -3.67
C ASN A 57 14.61 7.69 -3.91
N TYR A 58 13.62 8.29 -4.58
CA TYR A 58 13.65 9.72 -4.85
C TYR A 58 12.30 10.38 -4.58
N LYS A 59 12.30 11.67 -4.32
CA LYS A 59 11.12 12.48 -4.12
C LYS A 59 10.95 13.47 -5.28
N TYR A 60 9.71 13.80 -5.55
CA TYR A 60 9.31 14.76 -6.59
C TYR A 60 9.79 14.35 -7.99
N ASP A 61 10.51 15.22 -8.66
CA ASP A 61 11.02 15.10 -10.03
C ASP A 61 12.56 14.94 -10.10
N ALA A 62 13.18 14.40 -9.05
CA ALA A 62 14.64 14.28 -8.98
C ALA A 62 15.21 13.29 -10.00
N PHE A 63 14.43 12.28 -10.42
CA PHE A 63 14.79 11.32 -11.46
C PHE A 63 13.65 11.15 -12.47
N PRO A 64 13.95 10.78 -13.72
CA PRO A 64 12.92 10.33 -14.65
C PRO A 64 12.19 9.10 -14.14
N GLU A 65 10.90 8.98 -14.45
CA GLU A 65 10.10 7.81 -14.10
C GLU A 65 10.76 6.51 -14.58
N GLY A 66 10.69 5.48 -13.74
CA GLY A 66 11.29 4.17 -14.01
C GLY A 66 12.80 4.06 -13.79
N THR A 67 13.51 5.19 -13.56
CA THR A 67 14.96 5.16 -13.27
C THR A 67 15.23 4.73 -11.83
N ALA A 68 14.39 5.15 -10.92
CA ALA A 68 14.50 4.89 -9.48
C ALA A 68 13.08 4.74 -8.89
N VAL A 69 12.96 4.44 -7.62
CA VAL A 69 11.68 4.26 -6.94
C VAL A 69 11.18 5.62 -6.44
N LEU A 70 10.05 6.07 -6.99
CA LEU A 70 9.39 7.27 -6.49
C LEU A 70 8.91 7.05 -5.06
N ASP A 71 9.21 7.98 -4.16
CA ASP A 71 8.78 7.99 -2.78
C ASP A 71 7.85 9.18 -2.52
N VAL A 72 6.57 8.89 -2.25
CA VAL A 72 5.53 9.91 -2.01
C VAL A 72 5.43 10.14 -0.50
N GLU A 73 5.92 11.28 -0.03
CA GLU A 73 5.94 11.59 1.40
C GLU A 73 4.54 11.84 1.97
N ARG A 74 4.16 11.04 2.99
CA ARG A 74 2.90 11.19 3.73
C ARG A 74 1.67 11.31 2.83
N GLY A 75 1.62 10.45 1.81
CA GLY A 75 0.54 10.48 0.84
C GLY A 75 0.58 9.30 -0.10
N GLN A 76 0.03 9.45 -1.30
CA GLN A 76 -0.02 8.35 -2.25
C GLN A 76 -0.38 8.80 -3.66
N LEU A 77 -0.21 7.90 -4.63
CA LEU A 77 -0.66 8.13 -6.00
C LEU A 77 -2.18 7.97 -6.10
N GLY A 78 -2.78 8.64 -7.08
CA GLY A 78 -4.23 8.62 -7.32
C GLY A 78 -4.71 7.39 -8.08
N ASP A 79 -3.83 6.71 -8.80
CA ASP A 79 -4.16 5.57 -9.68
C ASP A 79 -3.03 4.56 -9.74
N ILE A 80 -3.23 3.44 -10.45
CA ILE A 80 -2.23 2.42 -10.69
C ILE A 80 -1.02 3.04 -11.41
N SER A 81 0.16 2.85 -10.80
CA SER A 81 1.41 3.24 -11.44
C SER A 81 1.99 2.07 -12.25
N PRO A 82 2.48 2.31 -13.49
CA PRO A 82 3.20 1.30 -14.24
C PRO A 82 4.55 0.93 -13.60
N PHE A 83 5.11 1.83 -12.80
CA PHE A 83 6.34 1.63 -12.05
C PHE A 83 6.05 1.40 -10.57
N PHE A 84 6.86 0.55 -9.95
CA PHE A 84 6.83 0.36 -8.51
C PHE A 84 7.20 1.67 -7.80
N TRP A 85 6.48 1.99 -6.73
CA TRP A 85 6.67 3.20 -5.94
C TRP A 85 6.54 2.92 -4.44
N GLN A 86 6.98 3.84 -3.62
CA GLN A 86 6.91 3.78 -2.18
C GLN A 86 6.14 4.97 -1.64
N THR A 87 5.50 4.80 -0.51
CA THR A 87 5.14 5.91 0.36
C THR A 87 5.86 5.74 1.69
N ASP A 88 6.46 6.80 2.19
CA ASP A 88 6.93 6.89 3.56
C ASP A 88 5.92 7.67 4.39
N THR A 89 5.51 7.11 5.52
CA THR A 89 4.63 7.80 6.48
C THR A 89 4.95 7.41 7.90
N SER A 90 4.47 8.20 8.86
CA SER A 90 4.62 7.92 10.28
C SER A 90 3.30 7.47 10.90
N ILE A 91 3.41 6.60 11.90
CA ILE A 91 2.31 6.21 12.79
C ILE A 91 1.70 7.44 13.52
N CYS A 92 2.51 8.49 13.72
CA CYS A 92 2.08 9.76 14.28
C CYS A 92 1.76 10.76 13.17
N ARG A 93 0.59 11.45 13.28
CA ARG A 93 0.18 12.48 12.30
C ARG A 93 1.06 13.70 12.31
N LYS A 94 1.64 14.06 13.46
CA LYS A 94 2.33 15.33 13.67
C LYS A 94 3.85 15.26 13.57
N SER A 95 4.45 14.06 13.69
CA SER A 95 5.90 13.95 13.80
C SER A 95 6.45 12.64 13.24
N TRP A 96 7.69 12.70 12.78
CA TRP A 96 8.52 11.54 12.47
C TRP A 96 9.26 11.01 13.69
N CYS A 97 9.57 11.91 14.64
CA CYS A 97 10.31 11.60 15.86
C CYS A 97 9.38 11.49 17.06
N HIS A 98 9.91 10.96 18.16
CA HIS A 98 9.19 10.97 19.44
C HIS A 98 8.94 12.40 19.91
N ILE A 99 7.68 12.69 20.27
CA ILE A 99 7.24 13.95 20.87
C ILE A 99 6.38 13.65 22.10
N LYS A 100 6.19 14.64 22.96
CA LYS A 100 5.43 14.46 24.21
C LYS A 100 3.95 14.15 23.95
N ASP A 101 3.33 14.85 23.00
CA ASP A 101 1.89 14.78 22.74
C ASP A 101 1.64 14.20 21.32
N HIS A 102 1.77 12.88 21.20
CA HIS A 102 1.51 12.16 19.96
C HIS A 102 0.03 12.17 19.59
N ASP A 103 -0.24 12.34 18.30
CA ASP A 103 -1.53 12.11 17.67
C ASP A 103 -1.38 10.93 16.70
N TYR A 104 -1.80 9.76 17.15
CA TYR A 104 -1.59 8.52 16.39
C TYR A 104 -2.70 8.27 15.38
N LYS A 105 -2.33 7.73 14.23
CA LYS A 105 -3.25 7.15 13.28
C LYS A 105 -3.85 5.87 13.86
N SER A 106 -5.12 5.60 13.56
CA SER A 106 -5.73 4.34 13.96
C SER A 106 -5.12 3.16 13.17
N PRO A 107 -5.05 1.95 13.76
CA PRO A 107 -4.64 0.75 13.02
C PRO A 107 -5.48 0.54 11.76
N LYS A 108 -6.79 0.78 11.85
CA LYS A 108 -7.73 0.70 10.72
C LYS A 108 -7.33 1.63 9.57
N HIS A 109 -6.96 2.86 9.89
CA HIS A 109 -6.54 3.84 8.87
C HIS A 109 -5.25 3.38 8.18
N ILE A 110 -4.25 2.92 8.93
CA ILE A 110 -2.98 2.45 8.37
C ILE A 110 -3.18 1.20 7.50
N ILE A 111 -4.03 0.26 7.92
CA ILE A 111 -4.37 -0.92 7.11
C ILE A 111 -5.05 -0.49 5.81
N ARG A 112 -6.00 0.44 5.85
CA ARG A 112 -6.66 0.98 4.65
C ARG A 112 -5.69 1.67 3.71
N GLN A 113 -4.75 2.46 4.24
CA GLN A 113 -3.67 3.05 3.45
C GLN A 113 -2.81 1.97 2.79
N LEU A 114 -2.36 0.97 3.54
CA LEU A 114 -1.56 -0.14 3.01
C LEU A 114 -2.28 -0.85 1.86
N VAL A 115 -3.55 -1.21 2.04
CA VAL A 115 -4.36 -1.89 1.03
C VAL A 115 -4.49 -1.05 -0.23
N ASP A 116 -4.80 0.23 -0.10
CA ASP A 116 -4.96 1.15 -1.22
C ASP A 116 -3.63 1.37 -1.97
N ILE A 117 -2.53 1.55 -1.26
CA ILE A 117 -1.19 1.71 -1.84
C ILE A 117 -0.77 0.48 -2.63
N VAL A 118 -0.95 -0.72 -2.06
CA VAL A 118 -0.56 -1.98 -2.72
C VAL A 118 -1.42 -2.25 -3.95
N SER A 119 -2.71 -1.92 -3.92
CA SER A 119 -3.60 -2.05 -5.09
C SER A 119 -3.19 -1.16 -6.27
N LYS A 120 -2.37 -0.13 -6.03
CA LYS A 120 -1.83 0.82 -7.02
C LYS A 120 -0.34 0.58 -7.39
N ASN A 121 0.21 -0.62 -7.10
CA ASN A 121 1.61 -1.01 -7.33
C ASN A 121 2.62 -0.36 -6.38
N GLY A 122 2.19 0.08 -5.20
CA GLY A 122 3.04 0.72 -4.21
C GLY A 122 3.41 -0.16 -3.03
N CYS A 123 4.33 0.32 -2.21
CA CYS A 123 4.61 -0.22 -0.87
C CYS A 123 4.58 0.88 0.19
N LEU A 124 4.34 0.47 1.42
CA LEU A 124 4.27 1.35 2.57
C LEU A 124 5.51 1.19 3.44
N LEU A 125 6.25 2.27 3.64
CA LEU A 125 7.29 2.41 4.68
C LEU A 125 6.67 3.12 5.88
N LEU A 126 6.39 2.37 6.95
CA LEU A 126 5.77 2.90 8.15
C LEU A 126 6.82 3.23 9.22
N ASN A 127 7.00 4.51 9.51
CA ASN A 127 7.89 4.97 10.55
C ASN A 127 7.24 4.86 11.94
N VAL A 128 8.04 4.41 12.90
CA VAL A 128 7.77 4.46 14.33
C VAL A 128 8.72 5.46 15.02
N ALA A 129 8.30 6.01 16.15
CA ALA A 129 9.06 7.05 16.85
C ALA A 129 9.51 6.56 18.24
N PRO A 130 10.67 5.87 18.34
CA PRO A 130 11.17 5.38 19.62
C PRO A 130 11.57 6.54 20.53
N ARG A 131 11.55 6.30 21.85
CA ARG A 131 12.10 7.21 22.86
C ARG A 131 13.62 7.30 22.75
N ALA A 132 14.22 8.26 23.44
CA ALA A 132 15.67 8.45 23.43
C ALA A 132 16.49 7.25 23.96
N ASP A 133 15.87 6.42 24.78
CA ASP A 133 16.45 5.18 25.30
C ASP A 133 16.29 3.97 24.33
N GLY A 134 15.70 4.19 23.17
CA GLY A 134 15.45 3.16 22.15
C GLY A 134 14.15 2.38 22.33
N THR A 135 13.40 2.61 23.40
CA THR A 135 12.12 1.92 23.62
C THR A 135 11.00 2.48 22.72
N ILE A 136 10.13 1.60 22.24
CA ILE A 136 8.94 2.01 21.49
C ILE A 136 7.79 2.23 22.50
N PRO A 137 7.10 3.39 22.47
CA PRO A 137 5.92 3.62 23.31
C PRO A 137 4.86 2.51 23.19
N GLU A 138 4.19 2.19 24.30
CA GLU A 138 3.22 1.08 24.35
C GLU A 138 2.09 1.27 23.34
N GLU A 139 1.59 2.48 23.16
CA GLU A 139 0.53 2.80 22.21
C GLU A 139 0.96 2.49 20.76
N GLN A 140 2.22 2.75 20.42
CA GLN A 140 2.75 2.40 19.10
C GLN A 140 2.91 0.88 18.95
N GLN A 141 3.36 0.19 20.00
CA GLN A 141 3.43 -1.27 20.01
C GLN A 141 2.04 -1.89 19.77
N GLU A 142 1.00 -1.41 20.47
CA GLU A 142 -0.37 -1.89 20.28
C GLU A 142 -0.86 -1.68 18.85
N ILE A 143 -0.59 -0.53 18.25
CA ILE A 143 -0.97 -0.24 16.86
C ILE A 143 -0.27 -1.23 15.91
N LEU A 144 1.04 -1.43 16.08
CA LEU A 144 1.82 -2.35 15.25
C LEU A 144 1.32 -3.80 15.41
N LEU A 145 1.01 -4.24 16.62
CA LEU A 145 0.46 -5.57 16.87
C LEU A 145 -0.91 -5.78 16.22
N LYS A 146 -1.79 -4.77 16.23
CA LYS A 146 -3.09 -4.83 15.54
C LYS A 146 -2.92 -4.92 14.03
N ILE A 147 -1.97 -4.17 13.45
CA ILE A 147 -1.64 -4.28 12.02
C ILE A 147 -1.04 -5.66 11.72
N GLY A 148 -0.11 -6.16 12.54
CA GLY A 148 0.50 -7.46 12.41
C GLY A 148 -0.53 -8.60 12.47
N ASN A 149 -1.49 -8.53 13.38
CA ASN A 149 -2.59 -9.50 13.49
C ASN A 149 -3.47 -9.49 12.23
N TRP A 150 -3.77 -8.33 11.68
CA TRP A 150 -4.52 -8.23 10.43
C TRP A 150 -3.72 -8.85 9.27
N LEU A 151 -2.43 -8.52 9.16
CA LEU A 151 -1.54 -9.07 8.13
C LEU A 151 -1.35 -10.58 8.26
N SER A 152 -1.33 -11.15 9.46
CA SER A 152 -1.26 -12.61 9.65
C SER A 152 -2.51 -13.32 9.12
N ARG A 153 -3.64 -12.64 9.06
CA ARG A 153 -4.92 -13.18 8.56
C ARG A 153 -5.15 -12.93 7.07
N TYR A 154 -4.78 -11.76 6.58
CA TYR A 154 -5.11 -11.28 5.22
C TYR A 154 -3.88 -10.95 4.37
N GLY A 155 -2.69 -11.16 4.86
CA GLY A 155 -1.44 -10.82 4.17
C GLY A 155 -1.25 -11.56 2.84
N GLU A 156 -1.95 -12.68 2.61
CA GLU A 156 -1.98 -13.35 1.32
C GLU A 156 -2.48 -12.42 0.20
N ALA A 157 -3.44 -11.55 0.51
CA ALA A 157 -3.98 -10.53 -0.40
C ALA A 157 -3.05 -9.33 -0.60
N ILE A 158 -1.93 -9.25 0.13
CA ILE A 158 -0.96 -8.15 0.11
C ILE A 158 0.39 -8.61 -0.44
N TYR A 159 0.94 -9.71 0.13
CA TYR A 159 2.30 -10.11 -0.14
C TYR A 159 2.49 -10.78 -1.50
N GLY A 160 3.39 -10.19 -2.32
CA GLY A 160 3.73 -10.73 -3.63
C GLY A 160 2.61 -10.58 -4.66
N THR A 161 1.63 -9.72 -4.39
CA THR A 161 0.57 -9.38 -5.34
C THR A 161 1.00 -8.28 -6.31
N ARG A 162 0.17 -8.05 -7.31
CA ARG A 162 0.25 -6.96 -8.28
C ARG A 162 -1.12 -6.30 -8.40
N PRO A 163 -1.20 -5.08 -8.90
CA PRO A 163 -2.48 -4.49 -9.26
C PRO A 163 -3.26 -5.39 -10.22
N TRP A 164 -4.56 -5.41 -10.05
CA TRP A 164 -5.46 -5.90 -11.08
C TRP A 164 -5.71 -4.79 -12.11
N VAL A 165 -6.49 -5.07 -13.16
CA VAL A 165 -6.85 -4.09 -14.21
C VAL A 165 -7.59 -2.86 -13.68
N SER A 166 -8.27 -2.99 -12.55
CA SER A 166 -8.84 -1.89 -11.75
C SER A 166 -8.36 -2.04 -10.31
N TYR A 167 -7.89 -0.97 -9.70
CA TYR A 167 -7.44 -1.04 -8.32
C TYR A 167 -8.59 -0.96 -7.31
N LYS A 168 -9.75 -0.46 -7.72
CA LYS A 168 -10.86 -0.20 -6.80
C LYS A 168 -12.25 -0.40 -7.40
N GLU A 169 -13.19 -0.46 -6.47
CA GLU A 169 -14.63 -0.28 -6.64
C GLU A 169 -15.17 0.51 -5.44
N GLY A 170 -16.26 1.23 -5.62
CA GLY A 170 -16.88 2.04 -4.59
C GLY A 170 -16.54 3.53 -4.65
N PRO A 171 -17.21 4.36 -3.84
CA PRO A 171 -17.18 5.81 -3.96
C PRO A 171 -15.98 6.49 -3.28
N THR A 172 -15.28 5.81 -2.37
CA THR A 172 -14.32 6.46 -1.48
C THR A 172 -12.88 6.28 -1.95
N ASP A 173 -12.12 7.39 -1.94
CA ASP A 173 -10.70 7.42 -2.25
C ASP A 173 -9.89 8.11 -1.16
N PHE A 174 -8.61 7.76 -1.10
CA PHE A 174 -7.62 8.61 -0.46
C PHE A 174 -7.24 9.76 -1.40
N PRO A 175 -6.99 10.96 -0.86
CA PRO A 175 -6.47 12.04 -1.66
C PRO A 175 -5.08 11.70 -2.22
N ALA A 176 -4.82 12.09 -3.46
CA ALA A 176 -3.54 11.90 -4.12
C ALA A 176 -2.57 13.04 -3.79
N GLY A 177 -1.28 12.73 -3.79
CA GLY A 177 -0.20 13.70 -3.55
C GLY A 177 0.50 13.48 -2.23
N SER A 178 1.45 14.36 -1.91
CA SER A 178 2.22 14.33 -0.67
C SER A 178 1.52 15.12 0.45
N PHE A 179 1.76 14.72 1.70
CA PHE A 179 1.24 15.37 2.93
C PHE A 179 -0.30 15.41 3.05
N VAL A 180 -0.97 14.40 2.52
CA VAL A 180 -2.44 14.28 2.53
C VAL A 180 -2.96 13.15 3.42
N ASP A 181 -2.10 12.47 4.14
CA ASP A 181 -2.40 11.27 4.94
C ASP A 181 -2.85 11.55 6.38
N GLY A 182 -3.04 12.82 6.73
CA GLY A 182 -3.31 13.25 8.12
C GLY A 182 -4.74 13.01 8.61
N GLN A 183 -5.71 12.82 7.71
CA GLN A 183 -7.12 12.69 8.09
C GLN A 183 -7.59 11.25 8.01
N GLU A 184 -8.40 10.83 9.00
CA GLU A 184 -9.14 9.57 8.92
C GLU A 184 -10.19 9.67 7.81
N ILE A 185 -10.26 8.61 7.00
CA ILE A 185 -11.25 8.49 5.93
C ILE A 185 -12.16 7.32 6.26
N GLU A 186 -13.46 7.58 6.27
CA GLU A 186 -14.44 6.53 6.47
C GLU A 186 -14.85 5.93 5.13
N PHE A 187 -14.65 4.63 5.02
CA PHE A 187 -15.02 3.81 3.87
C PHE A 187 -16.36 3.13 4.11
N THR A 188 -17.08 2.91 3.05
CA THR A 188 -18.35 2.17 3.05
C THR A 188 -18.11 0.68 2.82
N SER A 189 -19.12 -0.14 3.00
CA SER A 189 -19.09 -1.57 2.64
C SER A 189 -19.04 -1.83 1.14
N ARG A 190 -19.21 -0.80 0.32
CA ARG A 190 -19.09 -0.88 -1.15
C ARG A 190 -17.68 -0.57 -1.65
N ASP A 191 -16.81 -0.09 -0.77
CA ASP A 191 -15.43 0.23 -1.13
C ASP A 191 -14.58 -1.02 -1.09
N ILE A 192 -14.05 -1.41 -2.24
CA ILE A 192 -13.21 -2.58 -2.45
C ILE A 192 -11.89 -2.13 -3.07
N ARG A 193 -10.82 -2.82 -2.73
CA ARG A 193 -9.52 -2.73 -3.41
C ARG A 193 -9.15 -4.09 -3.99
N PHE A 194 -8.53 -4.08 -5.15
CA PHE A 194 -8.19 -5.31 -5.86
C PHE A 194 -6.68 -5.50 -5.97
N THR A 195 -6.25 -6.74 -5.72
CA THR A 195 -4.88 -7.20 -5.97
C THR A 195 -4.95 -8.57 -6.64
N GLN A 196 -3.91 -8.94 -7.37
CA GLN A 196 -3.85 -10.22 -8.09
C GLN A 196 -2.53 -10.95 -7.84
N LYS A 197 -2.59 -12.28 -7.77
CA LYS A 197 -1.41 -13.14 -7.68
C LYS A 197 -1.66 -14.47 -8.41
N GLY A 198 -0.99 -14.66 -9.54
CA GLY A 198 -1.26 -15.82 -10.40
C GLY A 198 -2.73 -15.88 -10.81
N ASP A 199 -3.36 -17.01 -10.60
CA ASP A 199 -4.77 -17.27 -10.95
C ASP A 199 -5.76 -16.78 -9.87
N TYR A 200 -5.31 -15.98 -8.92
CA TYR A 200 -6.14 -15.48 -7.83
C TYR A 200 -6.28 -13.97 -7.87
N LEU A 201 -7.54 -13.53 -7.85
CA LEU A 201 -7.94 -12.15 -7.60
C LEU A 201 -8.36 -12.02 -6.13
N TYR A 202 -7.86 -11.01 -5.46
CA TYR A 202 -8.27 -10.68 -4.09
C TYR A 202 -9.13 -9.42 -4.13
N ALA A 203 -10.34 -9.53 -3.58
CA ALA A 203 -11.24 -8.41 -3.34
C ALA A 203 -11.19 -8.06 -1.85
N ILE A 204 -10.54 -6.95 -1.52
CA ILE A 204 -10.32 -6.49 -0.15
C ILE A 204 -11.37 -5.43 0.16
N PHE A 205 -12.33 -5.75 1.00
CA PHE A 205 -13.38 -4.86 1.44
C PHE A 205 -12.85 -3.91 2.52
N MET A 206 -13.06 -2.62 2.31
CA MET A 206 -12.53 -1.56 3.17
C MET A 206 -13.39 -1.30 4.40
N ASN A 207 -14.59 -1.90 4.47
CA ASN A 207 -15.45 -1.90 5.65
C ASN A 207 -16.39 -3.11 5.64
N SER A 208 -16.90 -3.49 6.82
CA SER A 208 -17.84 -4.60 6.97
C SER A 208 -19.17 -4.30 6.28
N PRO A 209 -19.82 -5.32 5.68
CA PRO A 209 -21.15 -5.17 5.12
C PRO A 209 -22.23 -5.06 6.22
N GLU A 210 -23.32 -4.41 5.88
CA GLU A 210 -24.50 -4.34 6.75
C GLU A 210 -25.29 -5.66 6.73
N GLU A 211 -25.32 -6.32 5.59
CA GLU A 211 -26.00 -7.61 5.35
C GLU A 211 -25.00 -8.74 5.10
N ASN A 212 -25.48 -9.99 5.11
CA ASN A 212 -24.65 -11.15 4.78
C ASN A 212 -24.51 -11.39 3.27
N GLN A 213 -24.67 -10.33 2.47
CA GLN A 213 -24.50 -10.38 1.03
C GLN A 213 -23.50 -9.31 0.59
N LEU A 214 -22.56 -9.72 -0.27
CA LEU A 214 -21.59 -8.85 -0.91
C LEU A 214 -21.89 -8.77 -2.41
N VAL A 215 -21.60 -7.61 -2.99
CA VAL A 215 -21.70 -7.40 -4.43
C VAL A 215 -20.38 -6.82 -4.92
N ILE A 216 -19.81 -7.44 -5.97
CA ILE A 216 -18.62 -6.91 -6.66
C ILE A 216 -19.08 -6.55 -8.07
N GLU A 217 -19.40 -5.29 -8.28
CA GLU A 217 -19.99 -4.77 -9.53
C GLU A 217 -19.04 -4.93 -10.72
N SER A 218 -17.73 -4.77 -10.50
CA SER A 218 -16.69 -4.91 -11.53
C SER A 218 -16.60 -6.33 -12.12
N LEU A 219 -17.19 -7.33 -11.46
CA LEU A 219 -17.21 -8.73 -11.88
C LEU A 219 -18.56 -9.19 -12.43
N GLY A 220 -19.46 -8.25 -12.77
CA GLY A 220 -20.74 -8.54 -13.43
C GLY A 220 -20.56 -9.17 -14.82
N ALA A 221 -21.60 -9.88 -15.32
CA ALA A 221 -21.51 -10.63 -16.56
C ALA A 221 -21.22 -9.77 -17.79
N ASP A 222 -21.68 -8.52 -17.80
CA ASP A 222 -21.52 -7.57 -18.90
C ASP A 222 -20.23 -6.74 -18.79
N LYS A 223 -19.39 -6.99 -17.77
CA LYS A 223 -18.18 -6.20 -17.57
C LYS A 223 -17.01 -6.75 -18.38
N PRO A 224 -16.13 -5.88 -18.91
CA PRO A 224 -15.01 -6.31 -19.76
C PRO A 224 -14.03 -7.27 -19.06
N TYR A 225 -14.00 -7.24 -17.74
CA TYR A 225 -13.12 -8.08 -16.91
C TYR A 225 -13.87 -9.26 -16.27
N SER A 226 -15.03 -9.61 -16.80
CA SER A 226 -15.84 -10.75 -16.39
C SER A 226 -15.15 -12.06 -16.75
N GLN A 227 -14.05 -12.36 -16.05
CA GLN A 227 -13.31 -13.61 -16.22
C GLN A 227 -14.08 -14.79 -15.62
N GLY A 228 -13.73 -16.00 -16.05
CA GLY A 228 -14.29 -17.23 -15.53
C GLY A 228 -13.95 -17.43 -14.06
N ILE A 229 -14.85 -17.01 -13.16
CA ILE A 229 -14.69 -17.27 -11.73
C ILE A 229 -14.98 -18.73 -11.47
N LYS A 230 -14.06 -19.44 -10.83
CA LYS A 230 -14.16 -20.87 -10.50
C LYS A 230 -14.46 -21.14 -9.02
N GLY A 231 -14.26 -20.15 -8.18
CA GLY A 231 -14.50 -20.28 -6.74
C GLY A 231 -14.29 -18.98 -5.99
N VAL A 232 -14.95 -18.85 -4.86
CA VAL A 232 -14.85 -17.72 -3.95
C VAL A 232 -14.64 -18.25 -2.54
N GLU A 233 -13.64 -17.75 -1.86
CA GLU A 233 -13.27 -18.12 -0.50
C GLU A 233 -13.13 -16.88 0.38
N LEU A 234 -13.56 -16.98 1.64
CA LEU A 234 -13.33 -15.96 2.65
C LEU A 234 -12.01 -16.23 3.37
N LEU A 235 -11.10 -15.27 3.37
CA LEU A 235 -9.88 -15.33 4.17
C LEU A 235 -10.15 -15.01 5.65
N PRO A 236 -9.33 -15.53 6.57
CA PRO A 236 -8.13 -16.36 6.37
C PRO A 236 -8.40 -17.87 6.31
N GLN A 237 -9.62 -18.32 6.62
CA GLN A 237 -9.92 -19.75 6.81
C GLN A 237 -10.06 -20.51 5.48
N GLY A 238 -10.11 -19.82 4.34
CA GLY A 238 -10.40 -20.45 3.05
C GLY A 238 -11.82 -21.00 3.00
N GLU A 239 -12.76 -20.38 3.72
CA GLU A 239 -14.15 -20.80 3.73
C GLU A 239 -14.78 -20.58 2.37
N LYS A 240 -15.20 -21.68 1.72
CA LYS A 240 -15.91 -21.61 0.44
C LYS A 240 -17.30 -20.99 0.62
N LEU A 241 -17.56 -20.00 -0.21
CA LEU A 241 -18.80 -19.24 -0.20
C LEU A 241 -19.67 -19.58 -1.40
N ASN A 242 -20.98 -19.47 -1.23
CA ASN A 242 -21.93 -19.49 -2.34
C ASN A 242 -21.83 -18.16 -3.08
N TRP A 243 -21.88 -18.25 -4.40
CA TRP A 243 -21.85 -17.06 -5.24
C TRP A 243 -22.69 -17.29 -6.51
N ARG A 244 -23.17 -16.20 -7.08
CA ARG A 244 -23.82 -16.18 -8.38
C ARG A 244 -23.36 -14.95 -9.14
N LYS A 245 -23.22 -15.10 -10.43
CA LYS A 245 -22.83 -14.03 -11.33
C LYS A 245 -24.04 -13.54 -12.09
N GLU A 246 -24.34 -12.28 -11.92
CA GLU A 246 -25.43 -11.60 -12.59
C GLU A 246 -24.89 -10.46 -13.46
N ARG A 247 -25.76 -9.78 -14.18
CA ARG A 247 -25.40 -8.66 -15.02
C ARG A 247 -24.78 -7.53 -14.21
N GLU A 248 -25.35 -7.24 -13.05
CA GLU A 248 -25.03 -6.14 -12.15
C GLU A 248 -23.74 -6.38 -11.38
N GLY A 249 -23.34 -7.65 -11.16
CA GLY A 249 -22.15 -7.97 -10.36
C GLY A 249 -22.02 -9.45 -10.02
N LEU A 250 -20.96 -9.75 -9.30
CA LEU A 250 -20.77 -11.01 -8.59
C LEU A 250 -21.39 -10.88 -7.20
N PHE A 251 -22.43 -11.63 -6.94
CA PHE A 251 -23.11 -11.71 -5.64
C PHE A 251 -22.51 -12.85 -4.83
N VAL A 252 -22.06 -12.56 -3.61
CA VAL A 252 -21.45 -13.54 -2.72
C VAL A 252 -22.20 -13.56 -1.40
N GLU A 253 -22.58 -14.76 -0.93
CA GLU A 253 -23.32 -14.95 0.31
C GLU A 253 -22.36 -15.32 1.44
N LEU A 254 -22.31 -14.47 2.47
CA LEU A 254 -21.58 -14.75 3.70
C LEU A 254 -22.44 -15.59 4.64
N LYS A 255 -21.87 -16.66 5.22
CA LYS A 255 -22.56 -17.43 6.27
C LYS A 255 -22.70 -16.64 7.56
N ARG A 256 -21.76 -15.75 7.82
CA ARG A 256 -21.75 -14.78 8.94
C ARG A 256 -20.94 -13.55 8.56
N LYS A 257 -21.19 -12.45 9.24
CA LYS A 257 -20.35 -11.24 9.05
C LYS A 257 -18.91 -11.52 9.47
N PRO A 258 -17.92 -11.03 8.71
CA PRO A 258 -16.53 -11.11 9.12
C PRO A 258 -16.28 -10.39 10.45
N ASP A 259 -15.40 -10.94 11.28
CA ASP A 259 -15.04 -10.35 12.57
C ASP A 259 -14.28 -9.03 12.40
N ASP A 260 -13.46 -8.95 11.34
CA ASP A 260 -12.72 -7.74 11.00
C ASP A 260 -13.52 -6.82 10.09
N LYS A 261 -13.37 -5.52 10.33
CA LYS A 261 -13.99 -4.49 9.47
C LYS A 261 -13.37 -4.47 8.07
N ILE A 262 -12.08 -4.76 7.96
CA ILE A 262 -11.35 -4.87 6.70
C ILE A 262 -11.03 -6.35 6.50
N PHE A 263 -11.54 -6.94 5.44
CA PHE A 263 -11.42 -8.37 5.17
C PHE A 263 -11.25 -8.64 3.67
N ALA A 264 -10.91 -9.85 3.29
CA ALA A 264 -10.64 -10.17 1.89
C ALA A 264 -11.35 -11.46 1.45
N LEU A 265 -11.84 -11.42 0.22
CA LEU A 265 -12.21 -12.60 -0.55
C LEU A 265 -11.07 -12.98 -1.49
N LYS A 266 -10.84 -14.27 -1.62
CA LYS A 266 -9.96 -14.88 -2.60
C LYS A 266 -10.81 -15.52 -3.69
N LEU A 267 -10.66 -15.03 -4.91
CA LEU A 267 -11.39 -15.52 -6.08
C LEU A 267 -10.42 -16.27 -6.99
N LYS A 268 -10.73 -17.52 -7.32
CA LYS A 268 -10.00 -18.24 -8.36
C LYS A 268 -10.55 -17.85 -9.71
N ILE A 269 -9.70 -17.32 -10.57
CA ILE A 269 -10.00 -16.87 -11.94
C ILE A 269 -9.33 -17.78 -12.98
N GLU A 270 -9.85 -17.77 -14.21
CA GLU A 270 -9.22 -18.50 -15.34
C GLU A 270 -7.93 -17.84 -15.80
#